data_706d7550297240420bddcd8a6a86ad10
#
_entry.id   706d7550297240420bddcd8a6a86ad10
#
_cell.length_a   1.000
_cell.length_b   1.000
_cell.length_c   1.000
_cell.angle_alpha   90.00
_cell.angle_beta   90.00
_cell.angle_gamma   90.00
#
_symmetry.space_group_name_H-M   'P 1'
#
loop_
_entity.id
_entity.type
_entity.pdbx_description
1 polymer ?
#
loop_
_entity_poly.entity_id
_entity_poly.type
_entity_poly.pdbx_seq_one_letter_code
_entity_poly.pdbx_strand_id
1 'polypeptide(L)'
;IAPIVDVFEAVHPISPVMYFDYQTLKYYLDRGIEIPIILLGADLTFAEMGWDCGACGHATCGKFNAYSKKNKSRSLLWGGPTCNWKLLDFWAACDFACAALNQYRIDARAMGTVGGAASTAGFLPDCSAVIGIPIGPPGDFKWFSRATNLDTADYEIHREWTLRTSPTNWQTVPGSTRPSLTT
;
A
#
# COMPACT_ATOMS: atom_id res chain seq x y z
N ILE A 1 -12.13 6.68 -9.46
CA ILE A 1 -11.19 7.03 -8.37
C ILE A 1 -11.89 7.65 -7.15
N ALA A 2 -13.09 8.25 -7.29
CA ALA A 2 -13.78 8.94 -6.20
C ALA A 2 -13.88 8.11 -4.91
N PRO A 3 -14.35 6.83 -4.88
CA PRO A 3 -14.43 6.07 -3.64
C PRO A 3 -13.08 5.85 -2.93
N ILE A 4 -11.99 5.83 -3.70
CA ILE A 4 -10.63 5.71 -3.16
C ILE A 4 -10.19 7.04 -2.52
N VAL A 5 -10.53 8.16 -3.17
CA VAL A 5 -10.26 9.50 -2.63
C VAL A 5 -11.02 9.72 -1.33
N ASP A 6 -12.29 9.31 -1.26
CA ASP A 6 -13.11 9.43 -0.04
C ASP A 6 -12.47 8.67 1.14
N VAL A 7 -11.92 7.47 0.88
CA VAL A 7 -11.19 6.72 1.92
C VAL A 7 -9.92 7.46 2.34
N PHE A 8 -9.15 7.96 1.39
CA PHE A 8 -7.95 8.74 1.72
C PHE A 8 -8.29 10.00 2.51
N GLU A 9 -9.35 10.69 2.15
CA GLU A 9 -9.79 11.90 2.85
C GLU A 9 -10.16 11.61 4.31
N ALA A 10 -10.77 10.46 4.57
CA ALA A 10 -11.12 10.03 5.92
C ALA A 10 -9.91 9.63 6.77
N VAL A 11 -8.82 9.09 6.16
CA VAL A 11 -7.72 8.46 6.89
C VAL A 11 -6.39 9.24 6.81
N HIS A 12 -6.23 10.17 5.86
CA HIS A 12 -4.96 10.88 5.69
C HIS A 12 -4.50 11.67 6.94
N PRO A 13 -5.38 12.23 7.77
CA PRO A 13 -4.95 12.87 9.01
C PRO A 13 -4.24 11.93 9.98
N ILE A 14 -4.47 10.61 9.83
CA ILE A 14 -3.92 9.57 10.70
C ILE A 14 -2.68 8.92 10.08
N SER A 15 -2.59 8.91 8.75
CA SER A 15 -1.53 8.22 8.00
C SER A 15 -0.78 9.16 7.06
N PRO A 16 0.34 9.76 7.51
CA PRO A 16 1.15 10.65 6.67
C PRO A 16 1.66 10.00 5.38
N VAL A 17 1.85 8.68 5.39
CA VAL A 17 2.30 7.92 4.22
C VAL A 17 1.32 8.03 3.06
N MET A 18 0.03 8.18 3.37
CA MET A 18 -1.04 8.30 2.37
C MET A 18 -1.25 9.73 1.86
N TYR A 19 -0.65 10.71 2.52
CA TYR A 19 -0.92 12.13 2.22
C TYR A 19 -0.62 12.51 0.78
N PHE A 20 0.56 12.15 0.28
CA PHE A 20 0.92 12.47 -1.11
C PHE A 20 0.07 11.72 -2.13
N ASP A 21 -0.29 10.49 -1.83
CA ASP A 21 -1.13 9.67 -2.70
C ASP A 21 -2.55 10.24 -2.75
N TYR A 22 -3.08 10.68 -1.59
CA TYR A 22 -4.34 11.43 -1.51
C TYR A 22 -4.31 12.71 -2.36
N GLN A 23 -3.31 13.56 -2.15
CA GLN A 23 -3.18 14.82 -2.87
C GLN A 23 -3.09 14.60 -4.39
N THR A 24 -2.38 13.56 -4.81
CA THR A 24 -2.24 13.23 -6.23
C THR A 24 -3.58 12.78 -6.83
N LEU A 25 -4.30 11.87 -6.18
CA LEU A 25 -5.62 11.42 -6.66
C LEU A 25 -6.63 12.56 -6.69
N LYS A 26 -6.66 13.37 -5.63
CA LYS A 26 -7.53 14.53 -5.53
C LYS A 26 -7.24 15.55 -6.63
N TYR A 27 -5.96 15.80 -6.92
CA TYR A 27 -5.56 16.70 -8.02
C TYR A 27 -6.16 16.29 -9.36
N TYR A 28 -6.18 15.01 -9.68
CA TYR A 28 -6.76 14.52 -10.91
C TYR A 28 -8.29 14.54 -10.86
N LEU A 29 -8.88 14.13 -9.74
CA LEU A 29 -10.33 14.13 -9.55
C LEU A 29 -10.92 15.53 -9.69
N ASP A 30 -10.33 16.53 -9.03
CA ASP A 30 -10.78 17.93 -9.06
C ASP A 30 -10.71 18.56 -10.46
N ARG A 31 -9.91 17.99 -11.35
CA ARG A 31 -9.78 18.41 -12.76
C ARG A 31 -10.61 17.58 -13.72
N GLY A 32 -11.40 16.65 -13.20
CA GLY A 32 -12.18 15.73 -14.04
C GLY A 32 -11.32 14.79 -14.89
N ILE A 33 -10.07 14.56 -14.48
CA ILE A 33 -9.17 13.63 -15.18
C ILE A 33 -9.36 12.23 -14.60
N GLU A 34 -9.82 11.33 -15.45
CA GLU A 34 -9.95 9.91 -15.08
C GLU A 34 -8.59 9.22 -15.14
N ILE A 35 -8.22 8.59 -14.04
CA ILE A 35 -7.05 7.71 -13.96
C ILE A 35 -7.54 6.29 -13.83
N PRO A 36 -7.27 5.42 -14.81
CA PRO A 36 -7.50 4.00 -14.65
C PRO A 36 -6.59 3.42 -13.56
N ILE A 37 -7.15 2.57 -12.71
CA ILE A 37 -6.40 1.87 -11.67
C ILE A 37 -6.66 0.37 -11.83
N ILE A 38 -5.61 -0.39 -12.09
CA ILE A 38 -5.67 -1.85 -12.07
C ILE A 38 -5.57 -2.28 -10.60
N LEU A 39 -6.51 -3.10 -10.15
CA LEU A 39 -6.48 -3.67 -8.82
C LEU A 39 -6.07 -5.15 -8.91
N LEU A 40 -5.01 -5.50 -8.21
CA LEU A 40 -4.60 -6.88 -7.99
C LEU A 40 -4.84 -7.22 -6.52
N GLY A 41 -5.48 -8.36 -6.27
CA GLY A 41 -5.77 -8.81 -4.92
C GLY A 41 -5.45 -10.28 -4.71
N ALA A 42 -5.07 -10.63 -3.48
CA ALA A 42 -4.83 -12.01 -3.07
C ALA A 42 -5.24 -12.25 -1.61
N ASP A 43 -5.71 -13.44 -1.30
CA ASP A 43 -5.78 -13.88 0.11
C ASP A 43 -4.43 -14.49 0.52
N LEU A 44 -3.68 -13.73 1.29
CA LEU A 44 -2.36 -14.10 1.82
C LEU A 44 -2.47 -14.83 3.16
N THR A 45 -3.66 -14.96 3.74
CA THR A 45 -3.87 -15.49 5.08
C THR A 45 -3.97 -17.01 5.14
N PHE A 46 -3.92 -17.66 3.99
CA PHE A 46 -3.96 -19.12 3.87
C PHE A 46 -2.81 -19.63 3.00
N ALA A 47 -2.01 -20.58 3.54
CA ALA A 47 -0.92 -21.21 2.81
C ALA A 47 -1.40 -22.49 2.11
N GLU A 48 -1.36 -22.51 0.79
CA GLU A 48 -1.83 -23.63 -0.05
C GLU A 48 -0.71 -24.57 -0.47
N MET A 49 0.53 -24.08 -0.49
CA MET A 49 1.67 -24.76 -1.12
C MET A 49 2.08 -26.07 -0.40
N GLY A 50 1.87 -26.15 0.92
CA GLY A 50 2.24 -27.34 1.69
C GLY A 50 3.76 -27.59 1.78
N TRP A 51 4.59 -26.59 1.51
CA TRP A 51 6.06 -26.74 1.48
C TRP A 51 6.70 -26.77 2.86
N ASP A 52 5.97 -26.40 3.88
CA ASP A 52 6.48 -26.34 5.25
C ASP A 52 7.82 -25.59 5.38
N CYS A 53 7.94 -24.47 4.61
CA CYS A 53 9.18 -23.72 4.45
C CYS A 53 9.61 -22.95 5.70
N GLY A 54 8.74 -22.78 6.69
CA GLY A 54 9.03 -22.06 7.94
C GLY A 54 9.14 -20.53 7.82
N ALA A 55 9.08 -19.95 6.62
CA ALA A 55 9.32 -18.52 6.39
C ALA A 55 8.32 -17.58 7.11
N CYS A 56 7.12 -18.07 7.42
CA CYS A 56 6.11 -17.33 8.19
C CYS A 56 6.28 -17.52 9.72
N GLY A 57 7.35 -18.17 10.19
CA GLY A 57 7.60 -18.46 11.60
C GLY A 57 6.87 -19.70 12.15
N HIS A 58 6.16 -20.45 11.31
CA HIS A 58 5.49 -21.68 11.69
C HIS A 58 6.18 -22.91 11.06
N ALA A 59 6.32 -23.98 11.81
CA ALA A 59 7.03 -25.18 11.35
C ALA A 59 6.34 -25.88 10.17
N THR A 60 5.03 -25.70 10.01
CA THR A 60 4.27 -26.27 8.88
C THR A 60 3.23 -25.29 8.39
N CYS A 61 2.85 -25.38 7.11
CA CYS A 61 1.76 -24.62 6.53
C CYS A 61 0.42 -24.88 7.27
N GLY A 62 0.18 -26.11 7.70
CA GLY A 62 -0.99 -26.43 8.50
C GLY A 62 -1.05 -25.70 9.84
N LYS A 63 0.09 -25.56 10.54
CA LYS A 63 0.17 -24.77 11.78
C LYS A 63 -0.06 -23.27 11.50
N PHE A 64 0.51 -22.74 10.43
CA PHE A 64 0.23 -21.36 10.01
C PHE A 64 -1.26 -21.17 9.74
N ASN A 65 -1.89 -22.02 8.96
CA ASN A 65 -3.31 -21.92 8.62
C ASN A 65 -4.21 -21.96 9.85
N ALA A 66 -3.91 -22.87 10.79
CA ALA A 66 -4.63 -22.96 12.06
C ALA A 66 -4.48 -21.70 12.92
N TYR A 67 -3.27 -21.14 12.96
CA TYR A 67 -2.98 -19.88 13.65
C TYR A 67 -3.70 -18.70 12.97
N SER A 68 -3.55 -18.57 11.66
CA SER A 68 -4.16 -17.52 10.88
C SER A 68 -5.68 -17.50 11.02
N LYS A 69 -6.33 -18.66 10.95
CA LYS A 69 -7.78 -18.76 11.13
C LYS A 69 -8.28 -18.17 12.45
N LYS A 70 -7.49 -18.28 13.52
CA LYS A 70 -7.84 -17.78 14.86
C LYS A 70 -7.46 -16.32 15.08
N ASN A 71 -6.45 -15.84 14.34
CA ASN A 71 -5.82 -14.53 14.58
C ASN A 71 -5.93 -13.59 13.38
N LYS A 72 -6.92 -13.80 12.50
CA LYS A 72 -7.17 -12.87 11.41
C LYS A 72 -7.45 -11.48 11.96
N SER A 73 -6.70 -10.53 11.47
CA SER A 73 -6.90 -9.11 11.75
C SER A 73 -6.74 -8.32 10.46
N ARG A 74 -7.31 -7.13 10.41
CA ARG A 74 -7.15 -6.23 9.28
C ARG A 74 -6.71 -4.88 9.79
N SER A 75 -5.66 -4.34 9.17
CA SER A 75 -5.27 -2.95 9.29
C SER A 75 -5.83 -2.15 8.13
N LEU A 76 -5.52 -0.86 8.10
CA LEU A 76 -5.91 0.03 7.01
C LEU A 76 -5.49 -0.48 5.62
N LEU A 77 -4.30 -1.06 5.51
CA LEU A 77 -3.76 -1.49 4.22
C LEU A 77 -4.04 -2.96 3.93
N TRP A 78 -3.74 -3.83 4.88
CA TRP A 78 -3.76 -5.28 4.64
C TRP A 78 -4.31 -6.06 5.82
N GLY A 79 -4.82 -7.25 5.53
CA GLY A 79 -5.15 -8.26 6.51
C GLY A 79 -3.98 -9.23 6.73
N GLY A 80 -3.92 -9.81 7.93
CA GLY A 80 -2.91 -10.79 8.30
C GLY A 80 -3.45 -11.82 9.29
N PRO A 81 -2.63 -12.78 9.72
CA PRO A 81 -1.23 -13.07 9.33
C PRO A 81 -1.04 -13.42 7.87
N THR A 82 0.19 -13.24 7.36
CA THR A 82 0.50 -13.39 5.94
C THR A 82 1.47 -14.55 5.69
N CYS A 83 1.17 -15.40 4.71
CA CYS A 83 2.13 -16.34 4.17
C CYS A 83 3.19 -15.60 3.34
N ASN A 84 4.46 -15.71 3.73
CA ASN A 84 5.54 -14.94 3.09
C ASN A 84 5.75 -15.35 1.62
N TRP A 85 5.59 -16.62 1.26
CA TRP A 85 5.69 -17.05 -0.14
C TRP A 85 4.58 -16.45 -0.99
N LYS A 86 3.32 -16.52 -0.52
CA LYS A 86 2.23 -15.88 -1.24
C LYS A 86 2.42 -14.36 -1.38
N LEU A 87 3.04 -13.72 -0.38
CA LEU A 87 3.38 -12.30 -0.45
C LEU A 87 4.42 -12.04 -1.55
N LEU A 88 5.46 -12.87 -1.65
CA LEU A 88 6.47 -12.76 -2.72
C LEU A 88 5.85 -12.95 -4.11
N ASP A 89 5.05 -13.99 -4.28
CA ASP A 89 4.36 -14.28 -5.54
C ASP A 89 3.40 -13.14 -5.93
N PHE A 90 2.71 -12.59 -4.93
CA PHE A 90 1.79 -11.47 -5.15
C PHE A 90 2.53 -10.21 -5.62
N TRP A 91 3.68 -9.89 -5.00
CA TRP A 91 4.51 -8.77 -5.46
C TRP A 91 5.14 -9.03 -6.83
N ALA A 92 5.56 -10.26 -7.11
CA ALA A 92 6.03 -10.63 -8.45
C ALA A 92 4.93 -10.44 -9.51
N ALA A 93 3.69 -10.83 -9.21
CA ALA A 93 2.56 -10.59 -10.11
C ALA A 93 2.33 -9.08 -10.37
N CYS A 94 2.47 -8.24 -9.35
CA CYS A 94 2.37 -6.78 -9.50
C CYS A 94 3.50 -6.23 -10.37
N ASP A 95 4.73 -6.73 -10.20
CA ASP A 95 5.89 -6.34 -11.00
C ASP A 95 5.73 -6.74 -12.47
N PHE A 96 5.28 -7.97 -12.74
CA PHE A 96 4.96 -8.42 -14.09
C PHE A 96 3.87 -7.57 -14.75
N ALA A 97 2.85 -7.17 -14.01
CA ALA A 97 1.80 -6.29 -14.53
C ALA A 97 2.37 -4.92 -14.92
N CYS A 98 3.22 -4.32 -14.08
CA CYS A 98 3.91 -3.08 -14.40
C CYS A 98 4.86 -3.23 -15.60
N ALA A 99 5.61 -4.32 -15.66
CA ALA A 99 6.53 -4.60 -16.77
C ALA A 99 5.78 -4.76 -18.11
N ALA A 100 4.63 -5.43 -18.10
CA ALA A 100 3.78 -5.58 -19.29
C ALA A 100 3.26 -4.21 -19.77
N LEU A 101 2.82 -3.33 -18.86
CA LEU A 101 2.37 -1.98 -19.21
C LEU A 101 3.50 -1.14 -19.83
N ASN A 102 4.70 -1.24 -19.27
CA ASN A 102 5.88 -0.53 -19.79
C ASN A 102 6.24 -0.91 -21.23
N GLN A 103 5.97 -2.15 -21.67
CA GLN A 103 6.17 -2.56 -23.07
C GLN A 103 5.27 -1.77 -24.03
N TYR A 104 4.15 -1.29 -23.56
CA TYR A 104 3.22 -0.43 -24.31
C TYR A 104 3.45 1.06 -24.07
N ARG A 105 4.55 1.44 -23.42
CA ARG A 105 4.86 2.83 -23.03
C ARG A 105 3.78 3.45 -22.16
N ILE A 106 3.22 2.65 -21.27
CA ILE A 106 2.28 3.11 -20.25
C ILE A 106 3.03 3.13 -18.93
N ASP A 107 3.10 4.30 -18.30
CA ASP A 107 3.66 4.41 -16.95
C ASP A 107 2.72 3.77 -15.94
N ALA A 108 3.28 2.99 -15.05
CA ALA A 108 2.55 2.26 -14.04
C ALA A 108 3.38 2.10 -12.76
N ARG A 109 2.71 2.11 -11.62
CA ARG A 109 3.35 1.92 -10.32
C ARG A 109 2.47 1.09 -9.40
N ALA A 110 3.03 0.01 -8.85
CA ALA A 110 2.36 -0.77 -7.81
C ALA A 110 2.35 0.01 -6.48
N MET A 111 1.15 0.25 -5.92
CA MET A 111 0.94 1.07 -4.73
C MET A 111 0.04 0.36 -3.72
N GLY A 112 0.63 0.01 -2.58
CA GLY A 112 -0.11 -0.61 -1.46
C GLY A 112 -1.15 0.33 -0.85
N THR A 113 -0.84 1.62 -0.78
CA THR A 113 -1.74 2.67 -0.26
C THR A 113 -3.03 2.76 -1.08
N VAL A 114 -2.91 2.83 -2.40
CA VAL A 114 -4.05 2.88 -3.32
C VAL A 114 -4.86 1.60 -3.25
N GLY A 115 -4.19 0.44 -3.21
CA GLY A 115 -4.87 -0.85 -3.06
C GLY A 115 -5.57 -1.00 -1.72
N GLY A 116 -4.95 -0.56 -0.63
CA GLY A 116 -5.56 -0.57 0.70
C GLY A 116 -6.80 0.32 0.78
N ALA A 117 -6.73 1.52 0.22
CA ALA A 117 -7.87 2.42 0.13
C ALA A 117 -9.00 1.82 -0.74
N ALA A 118 -8.66 1.23 -1.89
CA ALA A 118 -9.64 0.54 -2.74
C ALA A 118 -10.32 -0.63 -1.99
N SER A 119 -9.55 -1.42 -1.26
CA SER A 119 -10.08 -2.52 -0.47
C SER A 119 -11.01 -2.02 0.66
N THR A 120 -10.67 -0.89 1.30
CA THR A 120 -11.52 -0.25 2.31
C THR A 120 -12.80 0.32 1.69
N ALA A 121 -12.72 0.80 0.46
CA ALA A 121 -13.89 1.22 -0.33
C ALA A 121 -14.75 0.03 -0.84
N GLY A 122 -14.40 -1.21 -0.50
CA GLY A 122 -15.19 -2.41 -0.83
C GLY A 122 -14.78 -3.15 -2.10
N PHE A 123 -13.69 -2.76 -2.75
CA PHE A 123 -13.18 -3.50 -3.90
C PHE A 123 -12.43 -4.76 -3.45
N LEU A 124 -12.61 -5.86 -4.17
CA LEU A 124 -11.97 -7.15 -3.91
C LEU A 124 -12.13 -7.62 -2.44
N PRO A 125 -13.36 -7.76 -1.93
CA PRO A 125 -13.63 -7.96 -0.51
C PRO A 125 -13.05 -9.27 0.06
N ASP A 126 -12.87 -10.29 -0.80
CA ASP A 126 -12.34 -11.59 -0.41
C ASP A 126 -10.81 -11.63 -0.34
N CYS A 127 -10.14 -10.53 -0.68
CA CYS A 127 -8.69 -10.42 -0.66
C CYS A 127 -8.20 -9.83 0.67
N SER A 128 -7.20 -10.46 1.27
CA SER A 128 -6.53 -9.92 2.46
C SER A 128 -5.53 -8.81 2.13
N ALA A 129 -5.02 -8.79 0.91
CA ALA A 129 -4.15 -7.75 0.38
C ALA A 129 -4.61 -7.31 -1.00
N VAL A 130 -4.59 -6.01 -1.25
CA VAL A 130 -4.87 -5.42 -2.55
C VAL A 130 -3.79 -4.41 -2.88
N ILE A 131 -3.28 -4.45 -4.10
CA ILE A 131 -2.39 -3.44 -4.67
C ILE A 131 -3.15 -2.71 -5.78
N GLY A 132 -3.10 -1.39 -5.75
CA GLY A 132 -3.56 -0.56 -6.85
C GLY A 132 -2.40 -0.18 -7.77
N ILE A 133 -2.61 -0.26 -9.06
CA ILE A 133 -1.64 0.15 -10.08
C ILE A 133 -2.29 1.26 -10.90
N PRO A 134 -2.14 2.54 -10.49
CA PRO A 134 -2.53 3.65 -11.34
C PRO A 134 -1.67 3.66 -12.59
N ILE A 135 -2.31 3.95 -13.73
CA ILE A 135 -1.67 3.97 -15.04
C ILE A 135 -1.91 5.29 -15.75
N GLY A 136 -0.94 5.72 -16.55
CA GLY A 136 -1.02 6.99 -17.26
C GLY A 136 0.03 7.14 -18.36
N PRO A 137 -0.02 8.25 -19.08
CA PRO A 137 0.95 8.53 -20.13
C PRO A 137 2.36 8.76 -19.55
N PRO A 138 3.43 8.39 -20.29
CA PRO A 138 4.79 8.59 -19.84
C PRO A 138 5.10 10.09 -19.62
N GLY A 139 5.86 10.37 -18.58
CA GLY A 139 6.46 11.67 -18.34
C GLY A 139 5.61 12.70 -17.59
N ASP A 140 4.29 12.67 -17.72
CA ASP A 140 3.38 13.63 -17.08
C ASP A 140 2.64 13.07 -15.86
N PHE A 141 2.95 11.85 -15.46
CA PHE A 141 2.22 11.17 -14.43
C PHE A 141 2.81 11.43 -13.04
N LYS A 142 2.11 12.19 -12.23
CA LYS A 142 2.61 12.71 -10.94
C LYS A 142 2.97 11.64 -9.91
N TRP A 143 2.52 10.41 -10.06
CA TRP A 143 2.85 9.29 -9.15
C TRP A 143 4.32 8.94 -9.08
N PHE A 144 5.06 9.21 -10.15
CA PHE A 144 6.46 8.82 -10.29
C PHE A 144 7.44 9.88 -9.83
N SER A 145 7.00 11.13 -9.65
CA SER A 145 7.85 12.23 -9.22
C SER A 145 7.34 12.86 -7.94
N ARG A 146 7.94 12.51 -6.83
CA ARG A 146 7.64 13.13 -5.53
C ARG A 146 7.94 14.63 -5.52
N ALA A 147 9.00 15.03 -6.20
CA ALA A 147 9.34 16.45 -6.34
C ALA A 147 8.25 17.23 -7.11
N THR A 148 7.70 16.62 -8.17
CA THR A 148 6.61 17.23 -8.94
C THR A 148 5.30 17.27 -8.15
N ASN A 149 5.10 16.33 -7.22
CA ASN A 149 3.91 16.32 -6.38
C ASN A 149 3.90 17.44 -5.33
N LEU A 150 5.02 18.11 -5.09
CA LEU A 150 5.09 19.23 -4.14
C LEU A 150 4.23 20.43 -4.55
N ASP A 151 3.95 20.61 -5.84
CA ASP A 151 3.01 21.64 -6.32
C ASP A 151 1.55 21.30 -6.00
N THR A 152 1.24 20.05 -5.64
CA THR A 152 -0.11 19.60 -5.30
C THR A 152 -0.26 19.18 -3.85
N ALA A 153 0.84 19.00 -3.13
CA ALA A 153 0.88 18.59 -1.74
C ALA A 153 1.42 19.71 -0.86
N ASP A 154 0.81 19.94 0.27
CA ASP A 154 1.37 20.81 1.29
C ASP A 154 2.49 20.06 2.02
N TYR A 155 3.73 20.34 1.65
CA TYR A 155 4.90 19.68 2.20
C TYR A 155 5.09 19.96 3.69
N GLU A 156 4.79 21.16 4.15
CA GLU A 156 4.94 21.53 5.57
C GLU A 156 3.92 20.77 6.43
N ILE A 157 2.68 20.66 5.99
CA ILE A 157 1.67 19.83 6.66
C ILE A 157 2.13 18.37 6.70
N HIS A 158 2.62 17.84 5.57
CA HIS A 158 3.13 16.46 5.55
C HIS A 158 4.31 16.27 6.49
N ARG A 159 5.26 17.20 6.50
CA ARG A 159 6.41 17.20 7.40
C ARG A 159 5.98 17.23 8.86
N GLU A 160 5.05 18.11 9.21
CA GLU A 160 4.51 18.18 10.56
C GLU A 160 3.85 16.86 11.00
N TRP A 161 3.06 16.25 10.12
CA TRP A 161 2.44 14.97 10.41
C TRP A 161 3.46 13.85 10.58
N THR A 162 4.47 13.78 9.74
CA THR A 162 5.55 12.80 9.86
C THR A 162 6.27 12.93 11.20
N LEU A 163 6.47 14.15 11.66
CA LEU A 163 7.15 14.40 12.94
C LEU A 163 6.25 14.15 14.17
N ARG A 164 4.96 14.47 14.06
CA ARG A 164 4.02 14.39 15.20
C ARG A 164 3.33 13.05 15.31
N THR A 165 2.96 12.46 14.20
CA THR A 165 2.05 11.30 14.13
C THR A 165 2.72 10.04 13.62
N SER A 166 4.02 10.08 13.29
CA SER A 166 4.72 8.83 13.04
C SER A 166 4.58 7.97 14.30
N PRO A 167 3.67 6.99 14.31
CA PRO A 167 3.43 6.16 15.51
C PRO A 167 4.66 5.32 15.83
N THR A 168 5.52 5.17 14.87
CA THR A 168 6.87 4.75 15.04
C THR A 168 7.68 5.96 15.49
N ASN A 169 7.38 6.41 16.64
CA ASN A 169 8.38 7.07 17.43
C ASN A 169 9.45 6.01 17.67
N TRP A 170 10.33 5.87 16.69
CA TRP A 170 11.43 4.90 16.73
C TRP A 170 12.25 5.07 17.99
N GLN A 171 12.17 6.25 18.62
CA GLN A 171 12.78 6.58 19.89
C GLN A 171 12.15 5.82 21.08
N THR A 172 10.94 5.32 20.93
CA THR A 172 10.24 4.56 21.99
C THR A 172 10.36 3.05 21.82
N VAL A 173 10.95 2.58 20.73
CA VAL A 173 11.20 1.13 20.55
C VAL A 173 12.41 0.76 21.41
N PRO A 174 12.25 -0.10 22.43
CA PRO A 174 13.39 -0.57 23.23
C PRO A 174 14.46 -1.18 22.33
N GLY A 175 15.70 -0.72 22.46
CA GLY A 175 16.83 -1.17 21.63
C GLY A 175 17.03 -0.39 20.32
N SER A 176 16.23 0.63 20.03
CA SER A 176 16.48 1.53 18.89
C SER A 176 17.75 2.33 19.10
N THR A 177 18.73 2.16 18.21
CA THR A 177 20.01 2.87 18.21
C THR A 177 20.00 4.13 17.34
N ARG A 178 18.85 4.64 16.94
CA ARG A 178 18.81 5.88 16.16
C ARG A 178 19.32 7.04 17.01
N PRO A 179 20.30 7.80 16.51
CA PRO A 179 20.70 9.02 17.18
C PRO A 179 19.49 9.96 17.24
N SER A 180 19.29 10.59 18.40
CA SER A 180 18.34 11.68 18.52
C SER A 180 18.67 12.71 17.44
N LEU A 181 17.73 13.03 16.58
CA LEU A 181 17.80 14.21 15.75
C LEU A 181 17.69 15.42 16.70
N THR A 182 18.78 15.77 17.32
CA THR A 182 18.92 17.08 17.94
C THR A 182 19.03 18.08 16.81
N THR A 183 18.05 18.94 16.74
CA THR A 183 17.96 20.13 15.90
C THR A 183 19.21 20.98 15.96
#